data_dc49a5bc5c1156ff538a3026b1a1d0f6
#
_entry.id   dc49a5bc5c1156ff538a3026b1a1d0f6
#
_cell.length_a   1.000
_cell.length_b   1.000
_cell.length_c   1.000
_cell.angle_alpha   90.00
_cell.angle_beta   90.00
_cell.angle_gamma   90.00
#
_symmetry.space_group_name_H-M   'P 1'
#
loop_
_entity.id
_entity.type
_entity.pdbx_description
1 polymer ?
#
loop_
_entity_poly.entity_id
_entity_poly.type
_entity_poly.pdbx_seq_one_letter_code
_entity_poly.pdbx_strand_id
1 'polypeptide(L)'
;LGLDAEANALGDERKGATDDYFAANICFAWSLQILADTAAVLHYTEDERRWRQRRAALVEAFRAEYVTPTGRLVSETQTALILALHFDMVPDEYRQRLLATLEKNIGAHKTHLLTGFIGTPFACLTLSENGKHDLAGKLLLQEDNPGWLYEVKMGATTIWERWNSIQPDGSFNHDNMNSLNHYAYGSIGNWLYTKLCGLEILEPGYKKFALHPQFIKGITHAELEYESVYGKIAIAWRCEDRKITVDVTVPANTTAALTLPESDETLTLGSGSYHYEYPTETSLEIDRYTMETPMHTIMEHPVARAIFQQYAPEFLENPMLEYVRDEPITALLAYGESMRPLFEQVLAAMNQVDKQ
;
A
#
# COMPACT_ATOMS: atom_id res chain seq x y z
N LEU A 1 9.77 -3.90 15.98
CA LEU A 1 10.81 -4.75 15.44
C LEU A 1 10.14 -5.70 14.46
N GLY A 2 10.12 -5.34 13.17
CA GLY A 2 9.53 -6.17 12.13
C GLY A 2 10.40 -7.38 11.87
N LEU A 3 9.80 -8.56 11.90
CA LEU A 3 10.42 -9.76 11.37
C LEU A 3 10.36 -9.63 9.84
N ASP A 4 11.51 -9.36 9.26
CA ASP A 4 11.67 -9.34 7.82
C ASP A 4 11.69 -10.80 7.31
N ALA A 5 10.99 -11.10 6.21
CA ALA A 5 11.01 -12.42 5.62
C ALA A 5 12.43 -12.86 5.21
N GLU A 6 13.31 -11.90 4.88
CA GLU A 6 14.74 -12.17 4.63
C GLU A 6 15.48 -12.59 5.90
N ALA A 7 15.16 -12.03 7.07
CA ALA A 7 15.76 -12.44 8.35
C ALA A 7 15.31 -13.86 8.75
N ASN A 8 14.06 -14.25 8.45
CA ASN A 8 13.58 -15.62 8.64
C ASN A 8 14.35 -16.62 7.76
N ALA A 9 14.72 -16.24 6.54
CA ALA A 9 15.53 -17.08 5.66
C ALA A 9 16.97 -17.28 6.15
N LEU A 10 17.47 -16.37 7.01
CA LEU A 10 18.81 -16.44 7.62
C LEU A 10 18.82 -17.12 9.01
N GLY A 11 17.66 -17.56 9.53
CA GLY A 11 17.54 -18.30 10.77
C GLY A 11 17.61 -17.47 12.07
N ASP A 12 17.61 -16.15 12.00
CA ASP A 12 17.47 -15.27 13.18
C ASP A 12 16.08 -14.59 13.18
N GLU A 13 15.10 -15.32 13.63
CA GLU A 13 13.67 -14.92 13.64
C GLU A 13 13.36 -13.70 14.52
N ARG A 14 14.34 -13.17 15.27
CA ARG A 14 14.14 -12.09 16.25
C ARG A 14 14.63 -10.73 15.80
N LYS A 15 15.35 -10.65 14.67
CA LYS A 15 15.89 -9.40 14.14
C LYS A 15 15.37 -9.13 12.75
N GLY A 16 14.99 -7.88 12.51
CA GLY A 16 14.81 -7.38 11.16
C GLY A 16 16.14 -7.26 10.43
N ALA A 17 16.15 -7.35 9.10
CA ALA A 17 17.35 -7.22 8.28
C ALA A 17 17.87 -5.78 8.19
N THR A 18 17.09 -4.78 8.60
CA THR A 18 17.52 -3.37 8.64
C THR A 18 18.34 -3.11 9.90
N ASP A 19 19.50 -2.47 9.74
CA ASP A 19 20.38 -2.09 10.85
C ASP A 19 19.66 -1.22 11.87
N ASP A 20 19.83 -1.54 13.15
CA ASP A 20 19.13 -0.86 14.27
C ASP A 20 19.54 0.61 14.37
N TYR A 21 20.83 0.94 14.20
CA TYR A 21 21.31 2.32 14.24
C TYR A 21 20.84 3.14 13.05
N PHE A 22 20.76 2.51 11.87
CA PHE A 22 20.16 3.15 10.69
C PHE A 22 18.73 3.60 10.99
N ALA A 23 17.89 2.71 11.46
CA ALA A 23 16.49 3.01 11.79
C ALA A 23 16.38 4.02 12.95
N ALA A 24 17.19 3.85 14.02
CA ALA A 24 17.18 4.74 15.18
C ALA A 24 17.56 6.18 14.82
N ASN A 25 18.54 6.39 13.94
CA ASN A 25 18.92 7.73 13.48
C ASN A 25 17.78 8.41 12.71
N ILE A 26 17.05 7.68 11.87
CA ILE A 26 15.87 8.21 11.16
C ILE A 26 14.76 8.59 12.14
N CYS A 27 14.45 7.71 13.09
CA CYS A 27 13.46 8.02 14.15
C CYS A 27 13.88 9.24 14.98
N PHE A 28 15.18 9.40 15.24
CA PHE A 28 15.69 10.57 15.94
C PHE A 28 15.55 11.84 15.09
N ALA A 29 15.85 11.79 13.81
CA ALA A 29 15.62 12.92 12.89
C ALA A 29 14.14 13.32 12.84
N TRP A 30 13.24 12.33 12.81
CA TRP A 30 11.80 12.56 12.88
C TRP A 30 11.38 13.21 14.21
N SER A 31 11.89 12.72 15.35
CA SER A 31 11.63 13.32 16.66
C SER A 31 12.10 14.77 16.74
N LEU A 32 13.26 15.10 16.15
CA LEU A 32 13.75 16.48 16.08
C LEU A 32 12.86 17.36 15.18
N GLN A 33 12.30 16.82 14.11
CA GLN A 33 11.32 17.53 13.28
C GLN A 33 10.06 17.86 14.09
N ILE A 34 9.49 16.87 14.81
CA ILE A 34 8.30 17.08 15.66
C ILE A 34 8.56 18.15 16.71
N LEU A 35 9.74 18.13 17.37
CA LEU A 35 10.11 19.14 18.34
C LEU A 35 10.22 20.53 17.72
N ALA A 36 10.82 20.65 16.54
CA ALA A 36 10.94 21.91 15.82
C ALA A 36 9.57 22.48 15.44
N ASP A 37 8.70 21.67 14.88
CA ASP A 37 7.35 22.08 14.44
C ASP A 37 6.47 22.44 15.65
N THR A 38 6.59 21.69 16.76
CA THR A 38 5.91 22.03 18.01
C THR A 38 6.39 23.36 18.57
N ALA A 39 7.70 23.61 18.57
CA ALA A 39 8.28 24.87 19.02
C ALA A 39 7.80 26.03 18.14
N ALA A 40 7.69 25.85 16.83
CA ALA A 40 7.15 26.85 15.89
C ALA A 40 5.69 27.21 16.23
N VAL A 41 4.83 26.21 16.45
CA VAL A 41 3.42 26.42 16.84
C VAL A 41 3.29 27.14 18.17
N LEU A 42 4.17 26.85 19.12
CA LEU A 42 4.21 27.50 20.44
C LEU A 42 4.97 28.83 20.47
N HIS A 43 5.48 29.26 19.32
CA HIS A 43 6.30 30.48 19.17
C HIS A 43 7.59 30.49 20.00
N TYR A 44 8.17 29.31 20.27
CA TYR A 44 9.48 29.15 20.92
C TYR A 44 10.61 29.19 19.87
N THR A 45 10.87 30.38 19.34
CA THR A 45 11.72 30.60 18.16
C THR A 45 13.16 30.07 18.35
N GLU A 46 13.74 30.21 19.56
CA GLU A 46 15.09 29.70 19.83
C GLU A 46 15.15 28.16 19.85
N ASP A 47 14.13 27.51 20.41
CA ASP A 47 14.03 26.05 20.42
C ASP A 47 13.77 25.52 19.01
N GLU A 48 12.87 26.16 18.25
CA GLU A 48 12.66 25.82 16.83
C GLU A 48 13.98 25.85 16.06
N ARG A 49 14.73 26.95 16.16
CA ARG A 49 16.02 27.09 15.47
C ARG A 49 17.01 26.01 15.90
N ARG A 50 17.11 25.74 17.20
CA ARG A 50 17.98 24.73 17.79
C ARG A 50 17.67 23.34 17.25
N TRP A 51 16.41 22.94 17.21
CA TRP A 51 16.01 21.60 16.77
C TRP A 51 16.16 21.43 15.28
N ARG A 52 15.85 22.45 14.45
CA ARG A 52 16.10 22.42 13.01
C ARG A 52 17.59 22.28 12.70
N GLN A 53 18.46 23.02 13.39
CA GLN A 53 19.90 22.91 13.21
C GLN A 53 20.41 21.50 13.59
N ARG A 54 19.91 20.96 14.70
CA ARG A 54 20.32 19.62 15.15
C ARG A 54 19.86 18.53 14.17
N ARG A 55 18.64 18.64 13.65
CA ARG A 55 18.14 17.75 12.59
C ARG A 55 19.03 17.81 11.35
N ALA A 56 19.33 19.00 10.87
CA ALA A 56 20.18 19.17 9.70
C ALA A 56 21.56 18.53 9.88
N ALA A 57 22.21 18.75 11.02
CA ALA A 57 23.49 18.13 11.36
C ALA A 57 23.41 16.59 11.42
N LEU A 58 22.32 16.06 11.98
CA LEU A 58 22.06 14.61 12.01
C LEU A 58 21.88 14.04 10.60
N VAL A 59 21.10 14.71 9.74
CA VAL A 59 20.89 14.28 8.36
C VAL A 59 22.19 14.26 7.56
N GLU A 60 23.05 15.26 7.73
CA GLU A 60 24.37 15.27 7.08
C GLU A 60 25.28 14.14 7.60
N ALA A 61 25.29 13.88 8.90
CA ALA A 61 26.04 12.77 9.47
C ALA A 61 25.49 11.41 8.99
N PHE A 62 24.18 11.27 8.90
CA PHE A 62 23.52 10.09 8.35
C PHE A 62 23.93 9.87 6.89
N ARG A 63 23.91 10.92 6.06
CA ARG A 63 24.33 10.86 4.65
C ARG A 63 25.76 10.42 4.51
N ALA A 64 26.66 10.96 5.34
CA ALA A 64 28.07 10.58 5.32
C ALA A 64 28.31 9.11 5.70
N GLU A 65 27.52 8.56 6.62
CA GLU A 65 27.67 7.19 7.12
C GLU A 65 26.96 6.17 6.24
N TYR A 66 25.72 6.46 5.79
CA TYR A 66 24.82 5.47 5.22
C TYR A 66 24.55 5.63 3.72
N VAL A 67 25.00 6.72 3.09
CA VAL A 67 24.80 6.95 1.66
C VAL A 67 26.14 6.93 0.93
N THR A 68 26.28 6.03 -0.02
CA THR A 68 27.52 5.97 -0.84
C THR A 68 27.61 7.17 -1.79
N PRO A 69 28.82 7.52 -2.28
CA PRO A 69 28.99 8.60 -3.27
C PRO A 69 28.21 8.38 -4.58
N THR A 70 27.74 7.18 -4.84
CA THR A 70 26.91 6.85 -6.01
C THR A 70 25.42 6.79 -5.68
N GLY A 71 25.00 7.20 -4.48
CA GLY A 71 23.60 7.27 -4.06
C GLY A 71 22.97 5.92 -3.71
N ARG A 72 23.74 4.93 -3.28
CA ARG A 72 23.22 3.69 -2.70
C ARG A 72 23.16 3.82 -1.19
N LEU A 73 22.18 3.16 -0.57
CA LEU A 73 22.19 2.97 0.88
C LEU A 73 23.07 1.76 1.24
N VAL A 74 23.66 1.79 2.42
CA VAL A 74 24.37 0.63 2.99
C VAL A 74 23.45 -0.54 3.30
N SER A 75 22.14 -0.26 3.48
CA SER A 75 21.07 -1.24 3.59
C SER A 75 20.01 -0.93 2.54
N GLU A 76 19.69 -1.88 1.67
CA GLU A 76 18.67 -1.76 0.62
C GLU A 76 17.46 -2.65 0.92
N THR A 77 17.17 -2.90 2.22
CA THR A 77 15.89 -3.53 2.62
C THR A 77 14.72 -2.61 2.30
N GLN A 78 13.53 -3.15 2.09
CA GLN A 78 12.33 -2.31 1.87
C GLN A 78 12.15 -1.28 2.97
N THR A 79 12.29 -1.67 4.24
CA THR A 79 12.20 -0.78 5.40
C THR A 79 13.23 0.37 5.32
N ALA A 80 14.50 0.06 5.03
CA ALA A 80 15.55 1.09 4.93
C ALA A 80 15.24 2.10 3.82
N LEU A 81 14.86 1.62 2.64
CA LEU A 81 14.51 2.46 1.49
C LEU A 81 13.28 3.35 1.78
N ILE A 82 12.23 2.77 2.35
CA ILE A 82 11.00 3.48 2.71
C ILE A 82 11.28 4.59 3.72
N LEU A 83 11.97 4.27 4.82
CA LEU A 83 12.26 5.25 5.87
C LEU A 83 13.17 6.37 5.35
N ALA A 84 14.20 6.04 4.60
CA ALA A 84 15.12 7.05 4.06
C ALA A 84 14.44 8.00 3.06
N LEU A 85 13.50 7.49 2.24
CA LEU A 85 12.71 8.29 1.30
C LEU A 85 11.65 9.13 2.03
N HIS A 86 10.91 8.55 2.97
CA HIS A 86 9.80 9.21 3.67
C HIS A 86 10.28 10.37 4.54
N PHE A 87 11.40 10.20 5.23
CA PHE A 87 11.94 11.20 6.17
C PHE A 87 13.01 12.12 5.58
N ASP A 88 13.18 12.14 4.25
CA ASP A 88 14.13 13.00 3.52
C ASP A 88 15.58 12.86 4.00
N MET A 89 15.99 11.62 4.32
CA MET A 89 17.32 11.34 4.82
C MET A 89 18.38 11.31 3.72
N VAL A 90 17.98 11.29 2.44
CA VAL A 90 18.89 11.20 1.28
C VAL A 90 18.84 12.49 0.45
N PRO A 91 19.92 12.81 -0.29
CA PRO A 91 19.88 13.90 -1.25
C PRO A 91 18.82 13.67 -2.34
N ASP A 92 18.15 14.75 -2.77
CA ASP A 92 17.08 14.67 -3.77
C ASP A 92 17.52 14.05 -5.09
N GLU A 93 18.77 14.27 -5.49
CA GLU A 93 19.36 13.68 -6.70
C GLU A 93 19.38 12.14 -6.69
N TYR A 94 19.31 11.51 -5.52
CA TYR A 94 19.31 10.05 -5.38
C TYR A 94 17.92 9.44 -5.17
N ARG A 95 16.86 10.26 -4.92
CA ARG A 95 15.51 9.78 -4.62
C ARG A 95 14.99 8.82 -5.69
N GLN A 96 15.10 9.18 -6.96
CA GLN A 96 14.60 8.36 -8.07
C GLN A 96 15.32 7.01 -8.16
N ARG A 97 16.62 7.00 -7.90
CA ARG A 97 17.40 5.75 -7.84
C ARG A 97 16.92 4.83 -6.71
N LEU A 98 16.74 5.38 -5.52
CA LEU A 98 16.29 4.60 -4.36
C LEU A 98 14.86 4.11 -4.54
N LEU A 99 14.00 4.92 -5.14
CA LEU A 99 12.64 4.54 -5.50
C LEU A 99 12.63 3.37 -6.50
N ALA A 100 13.47 3.43 -7.54
CA ALA A 100 13.62 2.33 -8.50
C ALA A 100 14.17 1.05 -7.83
N THR A 101 15.06 1.20 -6.84
CA THR A 101 15.57 0.08 -6.05
C THR A 101 14.46 -0.55 -5.19
N LEU A 102 13.63 0.28 -4.55
CA LEU A 102 12.47 -0.18 -3.77
C LEU A 102 11.46 -0.92 -4.66
N GLU A 103 11.12 -0.35 -5.81
CA GLU A 103 10.21 -0.96 -6.78
C GLU A 103 10.72 -2.32 -7.27
N LYS A 104 12.03 -2.41 -7.60
CA LYS A 104 12.68 -3.66 -7.97
C LYS A 104 12.65 -4.69 -6.84
N ASN A 105 12.91 -4.26 -5.60
CA ASN A 105 12.88 -5.13 -4.43
C ASN A 105 11.47 -5.68 -4.20
N ILE A 106 10.45 -4.84 -4.21
CA ILE A 106 9.04 -5.26 -4.10
C ILE A 106 8.68 -6.25 -5.21
N GLY A 107 9.06 -5.98 -6.45
CA GLY A 107 8.81 -6.88 -7.58
C GLY A 107 9.51 -8.23 -7.46
N ALA A 108 10.76 -8.24 -6.98
CA ALA A 108 11.51 -9.48 -6.75
C ALA A 108 10.85 -10.39 -5.69
N HIS A 109 10.03 -9.81 -4.80
CA HIS A 109 9.27 -10.52 -3.78
C HIS A 109 7.79 -10.64 -4.14
N LYS A 110 7.46 -10.80 -5.44
CA LYS A 110 6.09 -11.03 -5.94
C LYS A 110 5.10 -9.95 -5.49
N THR A 111 5.54 -8.70 -5.40
CA THR A 111 4.74 -7.55 -4.96
C THR A 111 4.23 -7.70 -3.51
N HIS A 112 5.08 -8.17 -2.61
CA HIS A 112 4.78 -8.25 -1.17
C HIS A 112 5.64 -7.28 -0.36
N LEU A 113 5.09 -6.85 0.78
CA LEU A 113 5.83 -6.12 1.79
C LEU A 113 6.66 -7.09 2.64
N LEU A 114 7.95 -6.77 2.79
CA LEU A 114 8.86 -7.42 3.73
C LEU A 114 9.14 -6.52 4.94
N THR A 115 8.27 -5.56 5.18
CA THR A 115 8.41 -4.60 6.26
C THR A 115 7.72 -5.08 7.52
N GLY A 116 8.27 -4.69 8.66
CA GLY A 116 7.62 -4.83 9.95
C GLY A 116 7.00 -3.51 10.44
N PHE A 117 6.84 -3.38 11.76
CA PHE A 117 6.13 -2.29 12.42
C PHE A 117 6.65 -0.89 12.10
N ILE A 118 7.96 -0.73 11.85
CA ILE A 118 8.56 0.58 11.56
C ILE A 118 8.55 0.96 10.08
N GLY A 119 8.46 -0.01 9.18
CA GLY A 119 8.44 0.26 7.72
C GLY A 119 7.04 0.31 7.13
N THR A 120 6.16 -0.61 7.54
CA THR A 120 4.80 -0.74 6.98
C THR A 120 3.98 0.55 7.06
N PRO A 121 4.00 1.34 8.17
CA PRO A 121 3.20 2.56 8.26
C PRO A 121 3.49 3.60 7.19
N PHE A 122 4.69 3.58 6.63
CA PHE A 122 5.14 4.57 5.66
C PHE A 122 5.19 4.02 4.23
N ALA A 123 5.07 2.70 4.03
CA ALA A 123 5.27 2.07 2.73
C ALA A 123 4.36 2.62 1.63
N CYS A 124 3.05 2.50 1.78
CA CYS A 124 2.09 2.97 0.78
C CYS A 124 2.10 4.50 0.64
N LEU A 125 2.32 5.25 1.72
CA LEU A 125 2.46 6.71 1.67
C LEU A 125 3.68 7.10 0.83
N THR A 126 4.86 6.54 1.15
CA THR A 126 6.10 6.81 0.40
C THR A 126 5.95 6.52 -1.09
N LEU A 127 5.33 5.40 -1.44
CA LEU A 127 5.10 5.04 -2.84
C LEU A 127 4.20 6.05 -3.53
N SER A 128 3.06 6.41 -2.92
CA SER A 128 2.11 7.36 -3.49
C SER A 128 2.70 8.76 -3.65
N GLU A 129 3.42 9.26 -2.65
CA GLU A 129 4.07 10.57 -2.65
C GLU A 129 5.22 10.69 -3.66
N ASN A 130 5.74 9.55 -4.12
CA ASN A 130 6.79 9.49 -5.14
C ASN A 130 6.28 8.96 -6.51
N GLY A 131 4.97 9.07 -6.78
CA GLY A 131 4.36 8.74 -8.08
C GLY A 131 4.22 7.24 -8.37
N LYS A 132 4.24 6.39 -7.32
CA LYS A 132 4.05 4.94 -7.42
C LYS A 132 2.75 4.50 -6.75
N HIS A 133 1.70 5.28 -6.94
CA HIS A 133 0.40 5.06 -6.30
C HIS A 133 -0.21 3.70 -6.68
N ASP A 134 -0.11 3.30 -7.95
CA ASP A 134 -0.58 1.97 -8.42
C ASP A 134 0.14 0.81 -7.72
N LEU A 135 1.44 0.98 -7.41
CA LEU A 135 2.18 -0.05 -6.68
C LEU A 135 1.71 -0.14 -5.23
N ALA A 136 1.40 1.00 -4.60
CA ALA A 136 0.78 1.02 -3.26
C ALA A 136 -0.57 0.29 -3.26
N GLY A 137 -1.39 0.52 -4.29
CA GLY A 137 -2.66 -0.19 -4.50
C GLY A 137 -2.48 -1.70 -4.65
N LYS A 138 -1.50 -2.13 -5.44
CA LYS A 138 -1.18 -3.57 -5.60
C LYS A 138 -0.75 -4.21 -4.28
N LEU A 139 -0.01 -3.50 -3.43
CA LEU A 139 0.37 -4.00 -2.10
C LEU A 139 -0.84 -4.13 -1.18
N LEU A 140 -1.78 -3.17 -1.21
CA LEU A 140 -3.01 -3.25 -0.43
C LEU A 140 -3.86 -4.46 -0.84
N LEU A 141 -3.95 -4.72 -2.14
CA LEU A 141 -4.81 -5.76 -2.72
C LEU A 141 -4.15 -7.14 -2.77
N GLN A 142 -2.99 -7.34 -2.14
CA GLN A 142 -2.39 -8.67 -2.01
C GLN A 142 -3.21 -9.58 -1.13
N GLU A 143 -3.63 -10.71 -1.70
CA GLU A 143 -4.44 -11.72 -1.00
C GLU A 143 -3.62 -12.81 -0.33
N ASP A 144 -2.33 -12.92 -0.68
CA ASP A 144 -1.40 -13.87 -0.10
C ASP A 144 -0.59 -13.26 1.05
N ASN A 145 -0.02 -14.12 1.91
CA ASN A 145 0.87 -13.70 2.98
C ASN A 145 2.26 -13.29 2.42
N PRO A 146 2.81 -12.14 2.84
CA PRO A 146 2.28 -11.13 3.76
C PRO A 146 1.37 -10.10 3.04
N GLY A 147 0.22 -9.78 3.63
CA GLY A 147 -0.72 -8.81 3.08
C GLY A 147 -1.96 -8.62 3.93
N TRP A 148 -2.60 -7.45 3.83
CA TRP A 148 -3.83 -7.13 4.59
C TRP A 148 -5.00 -8.04 4.20
N LEU A 149 -5.17 -8.33 2.90
CA LEU A 149 -6.26 -9.19 2.44
C LEU A 149 -6.05 -10.66 2.78
N TYR A 150 -4.81 -11.11 3.01
CA TYR A 150 -4.57 -12.43 3.59
C TYR A 150 -5.26 -12.57 4.94
N GLU A 151 -5.08 -11.59 5.85
CA GLU A 151 -5.75 -11.61 7.15
C GLU A 151 -7.27 -11.65 6.99
N VAL A 152 -7.83 -10.86 6.07
CA VAL A 152 -9.27 -10.85 5.77
C VAL A 152 -9.75 -12.21 5.26
N LYS A 153 -9.02 -12.84 4.33
CA LYS A 153 -9.31 -14.20 3.81
C LYS A 153 -9.29 -15.27 4.92
N MET A 154 -8.39 -15.09 5.89
CA MET A 154 -8.32 -15.96 7.06
C MET A 154 -9.40 -15.66 8.13
N GLY A 155 -10.34 -14.75 7.85
CA GLY A 155 -11.45 -14.41 8.72
C GLY A 155 -11.12 -13.40 9.82
N ALA A 156 -10.07 -12.60 9.67
CA ALA A 156 -9.73 -11.54 10.60
C ALA A 156 -10.86 -10.49 10.69
N THR A 157 -11.20 -10.12 11.92
CA THR A 157 -12.13 -9.01 12.25
C THR A 157 -11.40 -7.84 12.89
N THR A 158 -10.10 -7.98 13.13
CA THR A 158 -9.20 -7.02 13.74
C THR A 158 -7.85 -7.12 13.07
N ILE A 159 -7.00 -6.11 13.21
CA ILE A 159 -5.61 -6.14 12.71
C ILE A 159 -4.76 -7.05 13.60
N TRP A 160 -4.03 -7.96 12.98
CA TRP A 160 -3.13 -8.88 13.69
C TRP A 160 -1.75 -8.27 13.90
N GLU A 161 -1.01 -8.84 14.87
CA GLU A 161 0.37 -8.46 15.17
C GLU A 161 1.35 -8.91 14.08
N ARG A 162 1.08 -10.07 13.47
CA ARG A 162 1.85 -10.65 12.37
C ARG A 162 0.92 -10.92 11.20
N TRP A 163 1.40 -10.74 9.98
CA TRP A 163 0.66 -11.06 8.77
C TRP A 163 0.08 -12.48 8.75
N ASN A 164 0.81 -13.43 9.36
CA ASN A 164 0.46 -14.85 9.43
C ASN A 164 0.23 -15.34 10.87
N SER A 165 -0.38 -14.53 11.73
CA SER A 165 -0.74 -14.94 13.09
C SER A 165 -1.59 -16.21 13.09
N ILE A 166 -2.47 -16.38 12.09
CA ILE A 166 -3.19 -17.61 11.79
C ILE A 166 -2.67 -18.17 10.48
N GLN A 167 -2.26 -19.44 10.48
CA GLN A 167 -1.77 -20.17 9.33
C GLN A 167 -2.93 -20.68 8.45
N PRO A 168 -2.68 -21.07 7.19
CA PRO A 168 -3.73 -21.61 6.30
C PRO A 168 -4.48 -22.83 6.85
N ASP A 169 -3.86 -23.60 7.74
CA ASP A 169 -4.50 -24.74 8.42
C ASP A 169 -5.32 -24.34 9.66
N GLY A 170 -5.43 -23.03 9.95
CA GLY A 170 -6.13 -22.47 11.09
C GLY A 170 -5.34 -22.50 12.40
N SER A 171 -4.12 -22.99 12.41
CA SER A 171 -3.26 -22.98 13.59
C SER A 171 -2.66 -21.60 13.83
N PHE A 172 -2.30 -21.29 15.08
CA PHE A 172 -1.50 -20.10 15.39
C PHE A 172 -0.06 -20.30 14.96
N ASN A 173 0.56 -19.20 14.52
CA ASN A 173 1.99 -19.17 14.32
C ASN A 173 2.72 -19.48 15.64
N HIS A 174 3.78 -20.31 15.57
CA HIS A 174 4.47 -20.87 16.75
C HIS A 174 5.42 -19.88 17.46
N ASP A 175 5.64 -18.69 16.93
CA ASP A 175 6.61 -17.71 17.45
C ASP A 175 6.09 -16.80 18.59
N ASN A 176 4.97 -17.07 19.19
CA ASN A 176 4.41 -16.38 20.37
C ASN A 176 4.13 -14.85 20.20
N MET A 177 4.15 -14.30 18.98
CA MET A 177 3.76 -12.92 18.69
C MET A 177 2.48 -12.92 17.87
N ASN A 178 1.38 -13.37 18.45
CA ASN A 178 0.13 -13.64 17.75
C ASN A 178 -1.06 -12.91 18.34
N SER A 179 -0.86 -11.64 18.80
CA SER A 179 -2.01 -10.84 19.18
C SER A 179 -2.93 -10.65 17.97
N LEU A 180 -4.20 -10.95 18.14
CA LEU A 180 -5.22 -10.72 17.10
C LEU A 180 -5.86 -9.33 17.22
N ASN A 181 -5.31 -8.45 18.03
CA ASN A 181 -5.75 -7.06 18.16
C ASN A 181 -4.53 -6.15 18.38
N HIS A 182 -3.85 -5.81 17.28
CA HIS A 182 -2.62 -5.03 17.29
C HIS A 182 -2.72 -3.88 16.29
N TYR A 183 -2.25 -2.68 16.66
CA TYR A 183 -2.47 -1.46 15.86
C TYR A 183 -1.54 -1.31 14.64
N ALA A 184 -0.35 -1.93 14.64
CA ALA A 184 0.75 -1.51 13.77
C ALA A 184 0.41 -1.53 12.28
N TYR A 185 -0.16 -2.61 11.77
CA TYR A 185 -0.54 -2.72 10.35
C TYR A 185 -1.85 -1.98 10.03
N GLY A 186 -2.63 -1.61 11.05
CA GLY A 186 -3.79 -0.72 10.90
C GLY A 186 -3.42 0.71 10.46
N SER A 187 -2.13 1.05 10.46
CA SER A 187 -1.59 2.28 9.88
C SER A 187 -1.94 2.49 8.40
N ILE A 188 -2.30 1.43 7.65
CA ILE A 188 -2.86 1.55 6.28
C ILE A 188 -4.10 2.45 6.25
N GLY A 189 -4.85 2.57 7.35
CA GLY A 189 -5.97 3.48 7.48
C GLY A 189 -5.60 4.92 7.14
N ASN A 190 -4.41 5.39 7.52
CA ASN A 190 -3.95 6.72 7.15
C ASN A 190 -3.85 6.89 5.62
N TRP A 191 -3.33 5.90 4.90
CA TRP A 191 -3.26 5.94 3.45
C TRP A 191 -4.64 5.87 2.79
N LEU A 192 -5.57 5.07 3.33
CA LEU A 192 -6.94 5.01 2.84
C LEU A 192 -7.64 6.38 2.97
N TYR A 193 -7.46 7.05 4.12
CA TYR A 193 -8.03 8.38 4.36
C TYR A 193 -7.39 9.45 3.47
N THR A 194 -6.05 9.49 3.42
CA THR A 194 -5.33 10.63 2.81
C THR A 194 -5.10 10.46 1.31
N LYS A 195 -5.04 9.24 0.80
CA LYS A 195 -4.76 8.98 -0.63
C LYS A 195 -5.99 8.45 -1.35
N LEU A 196 -6.58 7.34 -0.90
CA LEU A 196 -7.72 6.76 -1.58
C LEU A 196 -8.97 7.67 -1.52
N CYS A 197 -9.26 8.25 -0.35
CA CYS A 197 -10.35 9.21 -0.16
C CYS A 197 -9.87 10.67 -0.25
N GLY A 198 -8.58 10.91 -0.15
CA GLY A 198 -7.93 12.20 -0.39
C GLY A 198 -8.10 13.26 0.70
N LEU A 199 -8.50 12.88 1.93
CA LEU A 199 -8.71 13.83 3.02
C LEU A 199 -7.38 14.21 3.69
N GLU A 200 -6.93 15.45 3.53
CA GLU A 200 -5.72 15.98 4.16
C GLU A 200 -6.02 17.27 4.95
N ILE A 201 -5.36 17.44 6.10
CA ILE A 201 -5.50 18.63 6.95
C ILE A 201 -4.65 19.76 6.37
N LEU A 202 -5.25 20.91 6.11
CA LEU A 202 -4.55 22.15 5.71
C LEU A 202 -4.45 23.14 6.89
N GLU A 203 -5.48 23.20 7.74
CA GLU A 203 -5.46 23.96 8.99
C GLU A 203 -5.96 23.10 10.15
N PRO A 204 -5.42 23.28 11.37
CA PRO A 204 -5.77 22.45 12.52
C PRO A 204 -7.28 22.30 12.75
N GLY A 205 -7.70 21.10 13.14
CA GLY A 205 -9.09 20.76 13.38
C GLY A 205 -9.95 20.65 12.13
N TYR A 206 -9.33 20.60 10.93
CA TYR A 206 -10.03 20.63 9.63
C TYR A 206 -10.77 21.95 9.36
N LYS A 207 -10.27 23.07 9.89
CA LYS A 207 -10.78 24.40 9.53
C LYS A 207 -10.69 24.64 8.03
N LYS A 208 -9.55 24.24 7.45
CA LYS A 208 -9.36 24.01 6.03
C LYS A 208 -8.80 22.62 5.81
N PHE A 209 -9.25 21.96 4.76
CA PHE A 209 -8.82 20.63 4.39
C PHE A 209 -8.81 20.47 2.87
N ALA A 210 -7.99 19.54 2.39
CA ALA A 210 -8.01 19.10 1.01
C ALA A 210 -8.82 17.82 0.85
N LEU A 211 -9.43 17.68 -0.32
CA LEU A 211 -10.03 16.46 -0.82
C LEU A 211 -9.45 16.18 -2.20
N HIS A 212 -8.60 15.15 -2.31
CA HIS A 212 -7.96 14.76 -3.56
C HIS A 212 -7.90 13.23 -3.65
N PRO A 213 -9.02 12.58 -3.95
CA PRO A 213 -9.06 11.13 -4.08
C PRO A 213 -8.20 10.66 -5.25
N GLN A 214 -7.40 9.62 -4.99
CA GLN A 214 -6.51 9.01 -5.97
C GLN A 214 -6.97 7.58 -6.24
N PHE A 215 -7.21 7.27 -7.50
CA PHE A 215 -7.71 5.99 -7.93
C PHE A 215 -6.62 4.93 -7.95
N ILE A 216 -7.00 3.70 -7.62
CA ILE A 216 -6.20 2.50 -7.87
C ILE A 216 -7.05 1.47 -8.61
N LYS A 217 -6.43 0.70 -9.50
CA LYS A 217 -7.10 -0.45 -10.10
C LYS A 217 -7.50 -1.46 -9.04
N GLY A 218 -8.69 -2.01 -9.16
CA GLY A 218 -9.27 -2.97 -8.22
C GLY A 218 -10.20 -2.36 -7.17
N ILE A 219 -10.30 -1.03 -7.09
CA ILE A 219 -11.28 -0.35 -6.25
C ILE A 219 -12.06 0.62 -7.12
N THR A 220 -13.33 0.34 -7.36
CA THR A 220 -14.21 1.15 -8.22
C THR A 220 -14.97 2.23 -7.45
N HIS A 221 -15.00 2.16 -6.14
CA HIS A 221 -15.62 3.15 -5.27
C HIS A 221 -14.97 3.19 -3.90
N ALA A 222 -15.03 4.34 -3.26
CA ALA A 222 -14.72 4.49 -1.84
C ALA A 222 -15.54 5.61 -1.23
N GLU A 223 -15.82 5.49 0.07
CA GLU A 223 -16.49 6.51 0.84
C GLU A 223 -15.79 6.72 2.18
N LEU A 224 -15.83 7.96 2.65
CA LEU A 224 -15.29 8.37 3.94
C LEU A 224 -16.25 9.33 4.61
N GLU A 225 -16.57 9.05 5.86
CA GLU A 225 -17.19 10.00 6.78
C GLU A 225 -16.25 10.26 7.96
N TYR A 226 -16.04 11.52 8.29
CA TYR A 226 -15.18 11.94 9.39
C TYR A 226 -15.85 13.01 10.23
N GLU A 227 -16.03 12.75 11.52
CA GLU A 227 -16.57 13.73 12.46
C GLU A 227 -15.48 14.66 12.97
N SER A 228 -15.42 15.85 12.40
CA SER A 228 -14.50 16.91 12.85
C SER A 228 -15.12 17.74 13.96
N VAL A 229 -14.33 18.61 14.58
CA VAL A 229 -14.82 19.59 15.59
C VAL A 229 -15.82 20.60 14.98
N TYR A 230 -15.90 20.69 13.66
CA TYR A 230 -16.87 21.56 12.92
C TYR A 230 -18.08 20.77 12.42
N GLY A 231 -18.12 19.45 12.59
CA GLY A 231 -19.14 18.55 12.08
C GLY A 231 -18.62 17.59 11.03
N LYS A 232 -19.54 16.90 10.38
CA LYS A 232 -19.22 15.81 9.44
C LYS A 232 -18.58 16.32 8.15
N ILE A 233 -17.41 15.80 7.84
CA ILE A 233 -16.79 15.82 6.51
C ILE A 233 -17.13 14.49 5.84
N ALA A 234 -17.59 14.52 4.61
CA ALA A 234 -17.80 13.29 3.85
C ALA A 234 -17.31 13.45 2.41
N ILE A 235 -16.78 12.37 1.88
CA ILE A 235 -16.49 12.20 0.46
C ILE A 235 -16.84 10.78 0.05
N ALA A 236 -17.55 10.63 -1.06
CA ALA A 236 -17.78 9.35 -1.72
C ALA A 236 -17.47 9.52 -3.20
N TRP A 237 -16.76 8.57 -3.77
CA TRP A 237 -16.48 8.54 -5.21
C TRP A 237 -16.77 7.16 -5.78
N ARG A 238 -17.14 7.13 -7.07
CA ARG A 238 -17.38 5.92 -7.85
C ARG A 238 -16.91 6.12 -9.28
N CYS A 239 -16.26 5.12 -9.84
CA CYS A 239 -15.80 5.07 -11.22
C CYS A 239 -16.31 3.76 -11.85
N GLU A 240 -17.48 3.83 -12.45
CA GLU A 240 -18.18 2.69 -13.07
C GLU A 240 -18.91 3.15 -14.34
N ASP A 241 -19.18 2.26 -15.26
CA ASP A 241 -19.93 2.54 -16.49
C ASP A 241 -19.38 3.73 -17.30
N ARG A 242 -18.06 3.91 -17.35
CA ARG A 242 -17.37 5.04 -18.02
C ARG A 242 -17.77 6.40 -17.47
N LYS A 243 -18.06 6.46 -16.20
CA LYS A 243 -18.52 7.64 -15.49
C LYS A 243 -17.87 7.73 -14.11
N ILE A 244 -17.47 8.93 -13.74
CA ILE A 244 -17.03 9.25 -12.38
C ILE A 244 -18.12 10.05 -11.70
N THR A 245 -18.47 9.65 -10.47
CA THR A 245 -19.29 10.45 -9.56
C THR A 245 -18.51 10.78 -8.31
N VAL A 246 -18.66 12.00 -7.80
CA VAL A 246 -18.03 12.43 -6.54
C VAL A 246 -19.04 13.23 -5.74
N ASP A 247 -19.36 12.76 -4.55
CA ASP A 247 -20.22 13.44 -3.57
C ASP A 247 -19.37 13.96 -2.41
N VAL A 248 -19.57 15.22 -2.03
CA VAL A 248 -18.79 15.88 -0.98
C VAL A 248 -19.72 16.59 0.00
N THR A 249 -19.42 16.47 1.30
CA THR A 249 -20.05 17.27 2.36
C THR A 249 -18.97 18.05 3.10
N VAL A 250 -19.15 19.39 3.13
CA VAL A 250 -18.27 20.35 3.81
C VAL A 250 -19.03 20.93 5.00
N PRO A 251 -18.58 20.74 6.25
CA PRO A 251 -19.27 21.21 7.43
C PRO A 251 -19.28 22.74 7.55
N ALA A 252 -20.16 23.25 8.39
CA ALA A 252 -20.30 24.69 8.61
C ALA A 252 -18.99 25.34 9.08
N ASN A 253 -18.72 26.56 8.61
CA ASN A 253 -17.54 27.36 8.99
C ASN A 253 -16.20 26.74 8.59
N THR A 254 -16.16 25.85 7.62
CA THR A 254 -14.93 25.27 7.05
C THR A 254 -14.83 25.51 5.55
N THR A 255 -13.68 25.23 4.98
CA THR A 255 -13.42 25.34 3.54
C THR A 255 -12.66 24.11 3.07
N ALA A 256 -13.09 23.51 1.98
CA ALA A 256 -12.39 22.41 1.32
C ALA A 256 -11.72 22.88 0.02
N ALA A 257 -10.52 22.39 -0.22
CA ALA A 257 -9.84 22.44 -1.52
C ALA A 257 -10.06 21.08 -2.20
N LEU A 258 -10.98 21.02 -3.17
CA LEU A 258 -11.30 19.79 -3.88
C LEU A 258 -10.56 19.73 -5.21
N THR A 259 -9.77 18.68 -5.41
CA THR A 259 -9.24 18.29 -6.72
C THR A 259 -9.95 17.01 -7.14
N LEU A 260 -10.75 17.10 -8.20
CA LEU A 260 -11.49 15.93 -8.71
C LEU A 260 -10.52 14.92 -9.34
N PRO A 261 -10.82 13.61 -9.31
CA PRO A 261 -10.07 12.64 -10.10
C PRO A 261 -9.94 13.06 -11.56
N GLU A 262 -8.79 12.79 -12.16
CA GLU A 262 -8.47 13.14 -13.56
C GLU A 262 -8.46 14.66 -13.86
N SER A 263 -8.42 15.50 -12.84
CA SER A 263 -8.37 16.96 -12.99
C SER A 263 -7.13 17.52 -12.30
N ASP A 264 -6.52 18.54 -12.92
CA ASP A 264 -5.46 19.33 -12.30
C ASP A 264 -6.01 20.60 -11.63
N GLU A 265 -7.31 20.87 -11.79
CA GLU A 265 -7.95 22.07 -11.23
C GLU A 265 -8.40 21.82 -9.78
N THR A 266 -8.05 22.74 -8.89
CA THR A 266 -8.50 22.72 -7.50
C THR A 266 -9.65 23.71 -7.30
N LEU A 267 -10.80 23.21 -6.88
CA LEU A 267 -11.99 23.97 -6.55
C LEU A 267 -11.98 24.36 -5.07
N THR A 268 -12.38 25.57 -4.75
CA THR A 268 -12.59 25.99 -3.36
C THR A 268 -14.07 25.87 -3.01
N LEU A 269 -14.40 24.99 -2.05
CA LEU A 269 -15.76 24.73 -1.61
C LEU A 269 -16.01 25.32 -0.23
N GLY A 270 -17.09 26.08 -0.08
CA GLY A 270 -17.63 26.48 1.22
C GLY A 270 -18.47 25.37 1.86
N SER A 271 -19.16 25.71 2.96
CA SER A 271 -20.09 24.79 3.63
C SER A 271 -21.23 24.36 2.71
N GLY A 272 -21.54 23.06 2.67
CA GLY A 272 -22.64 22.53 1.81
C GLY A 272 -22.40 21.12 1.36
N SER A 273 -23.30 20.63 0.53
CA SER A 273 -23.16 19.34 -0.16
C SER A 273 -23.05 19.55 -1.65
N TYR A 274 -22.17 18.84 -2.28
CA TYR A 274 -21.80 18.98 -3.69
C TYR A 274 -21.84 17.62 -4.37
N HIS A 275 -22.27 17.60 -5.62
CA HIS A 275 -22.32 16.42 -6.47
C HIS A 275 -21.67 16.75 -7.81
N TYR A 276 -20.75 15.91 -8.25
CA TYR A 276 -20.07 15.99 -9.54
C TYR A 276 -20.27 14.68 -10.29
N GLU A 277 -20.58 14.79 -11.58
CA GLU A 277 -20.73 13.64 -12.47
C GLU A 277 -20.13 14.00 -13.84
N TYR A 278 -19.22 13.16 -14.35
CA TYR A 278 -18.57 13.39 -15.64
C TYR A 278 -18.10 12.06 -16.27
N PRO A 279 -17.99 12.01 -17.61
CA PRO A 279 -17.52 10.83 -18.32
C PRO A 279 -16.02 10.60 -18.10
N THR A 280 -15.60 9.33 -18.20
CA THR A 280 -14.20 8.92 -18.16
C THR A 280 -13.94 7.78 -19.14
N GLU A 281 -12.68 7.67 -19.60
CA GLU A 281 -12.18 6.47 -20.30
C GLU A 281 -11.45 5.51 -19.31
N THR A 282 -11.22 5.91 -18.08
CA THR A 282 -10.58 5.09 -17.05
C THR A 282 -11.48 3.94 -16.64
N SER A 283 -10.92 2.74 -16.60
CA SER A 283 -11.52 1.56 -15.99
C SER A 283 -10.68 1.15 -14.79
N LEU A 284 -11.29 1.09 -13.63
CA LEU A 284 -10.67 0.62 -12.38
C LEU A 284 -10.93 -0.86 -12.12
N GLU A 285 -11.74 -1.50 -12.94
CA GLU A 285 -11.94 -2.94 -12.87
C GLU A 285 -10.62 -3.67 -13.17
N ILE A 286 -10.35 -4.72 -12.43
CA ILE A 286 -9.29 -5.68 -12.73
C ILE A 286 -9.92 -7.02 -13.07
N ASP A 287 -9.32 -7.70 -14.03
CA ASP A 287 -9.61 -9.10 -14.22
C ASP A 287 -8.97 -9.86 -13.05
N ARG A 288 -9.78 -10.53 -12.25
CA ARG A 288 -9.34 -11.29 -11.08
C ARG A 288 -8.39 -12.41 -11.47
N TYR A 289 -8.66 -13.02 -12.62
CA TYR A 289 -7.85 -14.09 -13.16
C TYR A 289 -7.13 -13.62 -14.41
N THR A 290 -5.80 -13.65 -14.37
CA THR A 290 -4.92 -13.29 -15.48
C THR A 290 -3.96 -14.43 -15.78
N MET A 291 -3.19 -14.30 -16.85
CA MET A 291 -2.13 -15.27 -17.18
C MET A 291 -1.04 -15.36 -16.09
N GLU A 292 -0.92 -14.33 -15.25
CA GLU A 292 0.01 -14.27 -14.11
C GLU A 292 -0.60 -14.81 -12.80
N THR A 293 -1.87 -15.22 -12.82
CA THR A 293 -2.53 -15.82 -11.66
C THR A 293 -1.94 -17.20 -11.39
N PRO A 294 -1.47 -17.49 -10.15
CA PRO A 294 -0.99 -18.81 -9.77
C PRO A 294 -2.09 -19.87 -9.87
N MET A 295 -1.73 -21.07 -10.29
CA MET A 295 -2.70 -22.16 -10.47
C MET A 295 -3.44 -22.51 -9.17
N HIS A 296 -2.79 -22.48 -8.00
CA HIS A 296 -3.46 -22.75 -6.73
C HIS A 296 -4.63 -21.79 -6.49
N THR A 297 -4.48 -20.50 -6.81
CA THR A 297 -5.55 -19.50 -6.66
C THR A 297 -6.81 -19.87 -7.45
N ILE A 298 -6.63 -20.39 -8.66
CA ILE A 298 -7.74 -20.87 -9.50
C ILE A 298 -8.32 -22.17 -8.92
N MET A 299 -7.46 -23.09 -8.50
CA MET A 299 -7.89 -24.42 -8.04
C MET A 299 -8.60 -24.37 -6.67
N GLU A 300 -8.25 -23.45 -5.81
CA GLU A 300 -8.86 -23.24 -4.51
C GLU A 300 -10.21 -22.51 -4.57
N HIS A 301 -10.48 -21.78 -5.66
CA HIS A 301 -11.76 -21.11 -5.85
C HIS A 301 -12.77 -22.03 -6.56
N PRO A 302 -13.88 -22.45 -5.90
CA PRO A 302 -14.78 -23.49 -6.43
C PRO A 302 -15.36 -23.14 -7.80
N VAL A 303 -15.76 -21.90 -8.02
CA VAL A 303 -16.36 -21.44 -9.29
C VAL A 303 -15.31 -21.39 -10.40
N ALA A 304 -14.12 -20.83 -10.14
CA ALA A 304 -13.05 -20.77 -11.12
C ALA A 304 -12.58 -22.17 -11.53
N ARG A 305 -12.44 -23.08 -10.54
CA ARG A 305 -12.11 -24.48 -10.79
C ARG A 305 -13.16 -25.17 -11.65
N ALA A 306 -14.46 -24.94 -11.41
CA ALA A 306 -15.54 -25.53 -12.20
C ALA A 306 -15.49 -25.06 -13.67
N ILE A 307 -15.21 -23.76 -13.87
CA ILE A 307 -15.04 -23.20 -15.23
C ILE A 307 -13.79 -23.81 -15.89
N PHE A 308 -12.68 -23.88 -15.19
CA PHE A 308 -11.46 -24.50 -15.71
C PHE A 308 -11.72 -25.97 -16.10
N GLN A 309 -12.42 -26.72 -15.26
CA GLN A 309 -12.85 -28.11 -15.53
C GLN A 309 -13.70 -28.23 -16.80
N GLN A 310 -14.55 -27.23 -17.05
CA GLN A 310 -15.41 -27.23 -18.25
C GLN A 310 -14.62 -27.03 -19.54
N TYR A 311 -13.61 -26.17 -19.54
CA TYR A 311 -12.85 -25.80 -20.72
C TYR A 311 -11.59 -26.63 -20.96
N ALA A 312 -10.98 -27.13 -19.90
CA ALA A 312 -9.71 -27.86 -19.94
C ALA A 312 -9.68 -29.05 -18.96
N PRO A 313 -10.62 -30.01 -19.04
CA PRO A 313 -10.72 -31.13 -18.10
C PRO A 313 -9.45 -32.00 -18.06
N GLU A 314 -8.88 -32.29 -19.23
CA GLU A 314 -7.67 -33.11 -19.34
C GLU A 314 -6.45 -32.49 -18.64
N PHE A 315 -6.45 -31.16 -18.53
CA PHE A 315 -5.38 -30.45 -17.84
C PHE A 315 -5.43 -30.65 -16.31
N LEU A 316 -6.63 -30.68 -15.73
CA LEU A 316 -6.81 -30.90 -14.29
C LEU A 316 -6.50 -32.34 -13.86
N GLU A 317 -6.56 -33.30 -14.78
CA GLU A 317 -6.21 -34.70 -14.55
C GLU A 317 -4.70 -34.96 -14.68
N ASN A 318 -3.93 -33.96 -15.13
CA ASN A 318 -2.49 -34.12 -15.33
C ASN A 318 -1.73 -34.06 -13.99
N PRO A 319 -0.99 -35.15 -13.60
CA PRO A 319 -0.22 -35.17 -12.36
C PRO A 319 0.85 -34.07 -12.24
N MET A 320 1.27 -33.49 -13.38
CA MET A 320 2.25 -32.39 -13.40
C MET A 320 1.71 -31.07 -12.79
N LEU A 321 0.39 -30.96 -12.66
CA LEU A 321 -0.23 -29.76 -12.03
C LEU A 321 0.27 -29.52 -10.61
N GLU A 322 0.57 -30.58 -9.85
CA GLU A 322 1.09 -30.45 -8.49
C GLU A 322 2.46 -29.76 -8.43
N TYR A 323 3.29 -29.96 -9.48
CA TYR A 323 4.62 -29.34 -9.59
C TYR A 323 4.58 -27.87 -10.02
N VAL A 324 3.48 -27.43 -10.62
CA VAL A 324 3.29 -26.06 -11.11
C VAL A 324 2.18 -25.33 -10.36
N ARG A 325 1.77 -25.86 -9.21
CA ARG A 325 0.67 -25.33 -8.42
C ARG A 325 0.86 -23.87 -8.02
N ASP A 326 2.08 -23.51 -7.65
CA ASP A 326 2.45 -22.16 -7.20
C ASP A 326 2.96 -21.26 -8.35
N GLU A 327 3.00 -21.81 -9.56
CA GLU A 327 3.45 -21.09 -10.74
C GLU A 327 2.28 -20.41 -11.44
N PRO A 328 2.51 -19.27 -12.12
CA PRO A 328 1.51 -18.61 -12.94
C PRO A 328 1.14 -19.44 -14.18
N ILE A 329 -0.05 -19.19 -14.74
CA ILE A 329 -0.48 -19.84 -15.99
C ILE A 329 0.54 -19.66 -17.10
N THR A 330 1.24 -18.53 -17.17
CA THR A 330 2.33 -18.29 -18.13
C THR A 330 3.43 -19.33 -18.06
N ALA A 331 3.72 -19.89 -16.90
CA ALA A 331 4.73 -20.94 -16.75
C ALA A 331 4.30 -22.25 -17.46
N LEU A 332 2.99 -22.48 -17.58
CA LEU A 332 2.45 -23.64 -18.29
C LEU A 332 2.65 -23.56 -19.80
N LEU A 333 2.78 -22.34 -20.35
CA LEU A 333 3.06 -22.14 -21.76
C LEU A 333 4.45 -22.63 -22.18
N ALA A 334 5.37 -22.81 -21.22
CA ALA A 334 6.65 -23.47 -21.47
C ALA A 334 6.49 -24.91 -21.98
N TYR A 335 5.34 -25.54 -21.69
CA TYR A 335 5.01 -26.88 -22.21
C TYR A 335 4.25 -26.87 -23.55
N GLY A 336 3.78 -25.69 -24.00
CA GLY A 336 3.12 -25.54 -25.30
C GLY A 336 2.45 -24.18 -25.46
N GLU A 337 3.05 -23.30 -26.22
CA GLU A 337 2.50 -21.97 -26.56
C GLU A 337 1.14 -22.05 -27.29
N SER A 338 0.85 -23.18 -27.97
CA SER A 338 -0.44 -23.45 -28.58
C SER A 338 -1.63 -23.48 -27.62
N MET A 339 -1.38 -23.59 -26.32
CA MET A 339 -2.43 -23.59 -25.30
C MET A 339 -2.85 -22.17 -24.88
N ARG A 340 -2.12 -21.14 -25.26
CA ARG A 340 -2.43 -19.73 -24.89
C ARG A 340 -3.88 -19.33 -25.20
N PRO A 341 -4.44 -19.57 -26.40
CA PRO A 341 -5.82 -19.18 -26.69
C PRO A 341 -6.86 -19.87 -25.80
N LEU A 342 -6.59 -21.13 -25.41
CA LEU A 342 -7.45 -21.85 -24.46
C LEU A 342 -7.42 -21.20 -23.08
N PHE A 343 -6.25 -20.89 -22.54
CA PHE A 343 -6.14 -20.24 -21.24
C PHE A 343 -6.75 -18.85 -21.23
N GLU A 344 -6.55 -18.06 -22.27
CA GLU A 344 -7.20 -16.75 -22.43
C GLU A 344 -8.73 -16.87 -22.43
N GLN A 345 -9.28 -17.87 -23.11
CA GLN A 345 -10.72 -18.15 -23.10
C GLN A 345 -11.24 -18.58 -21.74
N VAL A 346 -10.51 -19.42 -21.03
CA VAL A 346 -10.85 -19.86 -19.67
C VAL A 346 -10.85 -18.68 -18.70
N LEU A 347 -9.80 -17.86 -18.74
CA LEU A 347 -9.69 -16.66 -17.91
C LEU A 347 -10.80 -15.66 -18.18
N ALA A 348 -11.13 -15.42 -19.45
CA ALA A 348 -12.24 -14.55 -19.83
C ALA A 348 -13.58 -15.06 -19.27
N ALA A 349 -13.82 -16.38 -19.34
CA ALA A 349 -15.03 -16.97 -18.78
C ALA A 349 -15.10 -16.85 -17.25
N MET A 350 -13.97 -17.05 -16.54
CA MET A 350 -13.88 -16.88 -15.09
C MET A 350 -14.18 -15.44 -14.67
N ASN A 351 -13.56 -14.45 -15.33
CA ASN A 351 -13.73 -13.04 -15.02
C ASN A 351 -15.16 -12.53 -15.35
N GLN A 352 -15.87 -13.16 -16.26
CA GLN A 352 -17.28 -12.81 -16.53
C GLN A 352 -18.23 -13.25 -15.42
N VAL A 353 -17.97 -14.36 -14.76
CA VAL A 353 -18.83 -14.88 -13.68
C VAL A 353 -18.61 -14.10 -12.39
N ASP A 354 -17.39 -13.65 -12.12
CA ASP A 354 -17.08 -12.81 -10.94
C ASP A 354 -17.72 -11.40 -11.01
N LYS A 355 -18.14 -10.95 -12.22
CA LYS A 355 -18.82 -9.65 -12.41
C LYS A 355 -20.35 -9.71 -12.22
N GLN A 356 -20.92 -10.89 -11.96
CA GLN A 356 -22.33 -11.12 -11.68
C GLN A 356 -22.59 -11.35 -10.19
#